data_ce0eb2ff6406b4238bd673c77781ad40
#
_entry.id   ce0eb2ff6406b4238bd673c77781ad40
#
_cell.length_a   1.000
_cell.length_b   1.000
_cell.length_c   1.000
_cell.angle_alpha   90.00
_cell.angle_beta   90.00
_cell.angle_gamma   90.00
#
_symmetry.space_group_name_H-M   'P 1'
#
loop_
_entity.id
_entity.type
_entity.pdbx_description
1 polymer ?
#
loop_
_entity_poly.entity_id
_entity_poly.type
_entity_poly.pdbx_seq_one_letter_code
_entity_poly.pdbx_strand_id
1 'polypeptide(L)'
;DKQDVYKELVLLLLNMGKVSESFEFAERAKSRSFIDLLGNQKISLKNDVSKTLYEALNSKKQAIRKIEEDMANVRRSGQDADAKVLAEELVKARNQYQDLLIDAKEQNPEISSFVTVEAITLPALQTLLDDSVALVEYLVTENELVAWVVTKDKIDVARIPFKEKSLNGLIADYRERIQKLAPIEEQAQQLYSLLIKPVEPYFKGKSFLGIVPHGHLHYISFSSLRDDQGYLVEKYPLFYSPSASVMQFTFKEVAKRDRDIKVLAIGNPDLGDFNYDLPLAEM
;
A
#
# COMPACT_ATOMS: atom_id res chain seq x y z
N ASP A 1 18.30 6.27 1.66
CA ASP A 1 17.49 5.08 1.38
C ASP A 1 16.78 5.23 0.03
N LYS A 2 16.55 4.10 -0.70
CA LYS A 2 15.82 4.15 -1.98
C LYS A 2 14.39 4.70 -1.82
N GLN A 3 13.77 4.47 -0.69
CA GLN A 3 12.43 5.00 -0.38
C GLN A 3 12.43 6.53 -0.24
N ASP A 4 13.48 7.10 0.31
CA ASP A 4 13.58 8.55 0.46
C ASP A 4 13.66 9.25 -0.89
N VAL A 5 14.35 8.65 -1.88
CA VAL A 5 14.39 9.18 -3.25
C VAL A 5 13.00 9.22 -3.89
N TYR A 6 12.16 8.20 -3.66
CA TYR A 6 10.78 8.22 -4.15
C TYR A 6 9.94 9.28 -3.46
N LYS A 7 10.09 9.46 -2.14
CA LYS A 7 9.38 10.52 -1.39
C LYS A 7 9.75 11.90 -1.93
N GLU A 8 11.04 12.17 -2.11
CA GLU A 8 11.51 13.44 -2.66
C GLU A 8 10.99 13.70 -4.09
N LEU A 9 10.98 12.66 -4.94
CA LEU A 9 10.43 12.77 -6.29
C LEU A 9 8.93 13.07 -6.28
N VAL A 10 8.17 12.41 -5.39
CA VAL A 10 6.73 12.68 -5.22
C VAL A 10 6.51 14.14 -4.81
N LEU A 11 7.27 14.64 -3.83
CA LEU A 11 7.17 16.04 -3.38
C LEU A 11 7.55 17.02 -4.49
N LEU A 12 8.58 16.71 -5.28
CA LEU A 12 8.97 17.53 -6.43
C LEU A 12 7.85 17.60 -7.48
N LEU A 13 7.24 16.46 -7.82
CA LEU A 13 6.12 16.40 -8.77
C LEU A 13 4.92 17.21 -8.26
N LEU A 14 4.61 17.13 -6.97
CA LEU A 14 3.55 17.95 -6.36
C LEU A 14 3.86 19.44 -6.41
N ASN A 15 5.12 19.83 -6.18
CA ASN A 15 5.56 21.23 -6.31
C ASN A 15 5.43 21.75 -7.76
N MET A 16 5.53 20.84 -8.75
CA MET A 16 5.31 21.13 -10.18
C MET A 16 3.83 21.09 -10.59
N GLY A 17 2.90 20.82 -9.67
CA GLY A 17 1.48 20.66 -9.97
C GLY A 17 1.11 19.36 -10.68
N LYS A 18 2.03 18.38 -10.76
CA LYS A 18 1.85 17.10 -11.44
C LYS A 18 1.25 16.06 -10.50
N VAL A 19 -0.01 16.25 -10.12
CA VAL A 19 -0.69 15.43 -9.10
C VAL A 19 -0.80 13.97 -9.52
N SER A 20 -1.24 13.70 -10.77
CA SER A 20 -1.39 12.32 -11.28
C SER A 20 -0.06 11.56 -11.32
N GLU A 21 1.00 12.22 -11.81
CA GLU A 21 2.34 11.62 -11.85
C GLU A 21 2.86 11.34 -10.43
N SER A 22 2.62 12.27 -9.47
CA SER A 22 3.03 12.10 -8.07
C SER A 22 2.38 10.87 -7.42
N PHE A 23 1.09 10.65 -7.67
CA PHE A 23 0.35 9.47 -7.22
C PHE A 23 0.94 8.18 -7.81
N GLU A 24 1.17 8.14 -9.12
CA GLU A 24 1.73 6.96 -9.78
C GLU A 24 3.14 6.62 -9.29
N PHE A 25 3.95 7.62 -8.95
CA PHE A 25 5.27 7.40 -8.34
C PHE A 25 5.17 6.91 -6.89
N ALA A 26 4.21 7.40 -6.11
CA ALA A 26 3.93 6.89 -4.76
C ALA A 26 3.51 5.41 -4.81
N GLU A 27 2.63 5.05 -5.74
CA GLU A 27 2.23 3.66 -5.97
C GLU A 27 3.38 2.76 -6.43
N ARG A 28 4.29 3.23 -7.27
CA ARG A 28 5.50 2.48 -7.64
C ARG A 28 6.38 2.18 -6.44
N ALA A 29 6.54 3.14 -5.53
CA ALA A 29 7.32 2.95 -4.30
C ALA A 29 6.67 1.90 -3.39
N LYS A 30 5.35 1.95 -3.19
CA LYS A 30 4.59 0.98 -2.39
C LYS A 30 4.60 -0.41 -3.01
N SER A 31 4.35 -0.51 -4.30
CA SER A 31 4.36 -1.77 -5.04
C SER A 31 5.72 -2.46 -4.93
N ARG A 32 6.81 -1.71 -5.05
CA ARG A 32 8.17 -2.24 -4.88
C ARG A 32 8.41 -2.77 -3.47
N SER A 33 7.98 -2.04 -2.44
CA SER A 33 8.10 -2.49 -1.04
C SER A 33 7.29 -3.75 -0.78
N PHE A 34 6.11 -3.87 -1.39
CA PHE A 34 5.26 -5.05 -1.28
C PHE A 34 5.88 -6.27 -1.97
N ILE A 35 6.46 -6.10 -3.18
CA ILE A 35 7.20 -7.16 -3.88
C ILE A 35 8.40 -7.63 -3.05
N ASP A 36 9.14 -6.70 -2.44
CA ASP A 36 10.28 -7.03 -1.61
C ASP A 36 9.87 -7.79 -0.35
N LEU A 37 8.71 -7.47 0.22
CA LEU A 37 8.11 -8.20 1.34
C LEU A 37 7.67 -9.62 0.93
N LEU A 38 6.97 -9.76 -0.19
CA LEU A 38 6.52 -11.05 -0.70
C LEU A 38 7.69 -11.92 -1.16
N GLY A 39 8.72 -11.34 -1.76
CA GLY A 39 9.93 -12.05 -2.19
C GLY A 39 10.71 -12.68 -1.05
N ASN A 40 10.51 -12.23 0.18
CA ASN A 40 11.10 -12.81 1.39
C ASN A 40 10.22 -13.90 2.06
N GLN A 41 8.97 -14.08 1.61
CA GLN A 41 8.10 -15.14 2.11
C GLN A 41 8.07 -16.31 1.12
N LYS A 42 8.08 -17.56 1.65
CA LYS A 42 7.84 -18.76 0.83
C LYS A 42 6.38 -18.77 0.38
N ILE A 43 6.13 -18.27 -0.83
CA ILE A 43 4.79 -18.33 -1.43
C ILE A 43 4.54 -19.78 -1.83
N SER A 44 3.48 -20.39 -1.29
CA SER A 44 3.04 -21.72 -1.71
C SER A 44 2.27 -21.60 -3.03
N LEU A 45 2.96 -21.80 -4.13
CA LEU A 45 2.36 -21.84 -5.46
C LEU A 45 1.75 -23.20 -5.72
N LYS A 46 0.51 -23.22 -6.24
CA LYS A 46 -0.29 -24.44 -6.47
C LYS A 46 0.16 -25.27 -7.68
N ASN A 47 1.10 -24.78 -8.50
CA ASN A 47 1.51 -25.40 -9.75
C ASN A 47 3.04 -25.38 -9.88
N ASP A 48 3.63 -26.51 -10.29
CA ASP A 48 5.08 -26.68 -10.40
C ASP A 48 5.73 -25.75 -11.44
N VAL A 49 5.05 -25.47 -12.55
CA VAL A 49 5.53 -24.52 -13.57
C VAL A 49 5.63 -23.11 -12.98
N SER A 50 4.63 -22.73 -12.19
CA SER A 50 4.59 -21.47 -11.46
C SER A 50 5.73 -21.33 -10.48
N LYS A 51 6.08 -22.40 -9.79
CA LYS A 51 7.18 -22.44 -8.83
C LYS A 51 8.54 -22.28 -9.51
N THR A 52 8.77 -23.00 -10.61
CA THR A 52 10.02 -22.92 -11.37
C THR A 52 10.25 -21.51 -11.94
N LEU A 53 9.21 -20.91 -12.48
CA LEU A 53 9.28 -19.56 -13.03
C LEU A 53 9.52 -18.51 -11.95
N TYR A 54 8.84 -18.62 -10.81
CA TYR A 54 9.06 -17.76 -9.64
C TYR A 54 10.48 -17.87 -9.10
N GLU A 55 11.02 -19.10 -8.99
CA GLU A 55 12.40 -19.34 -8.56
C GLU A 55 13.41 -18.73 -9.54
N ALA A 56 13.18 -18.87 -10.85
CA ALA A 56 14.03 -18.27 -11.88
C ALA A 56 14.05 -16.74 -11.80
N LEU A 57 12.89 -16.10 -11.64
CA LEU A 57 12.75 -14.65 -11.48
C LEU A 57 13.43 -14.16 -10.20
N ASN A 58 13.26 -14.86 -9.08
CA ASN A 58 13.92 -14.51 -7.83
C ASN A 58 15.45 -14.66 -7.92
N SER A 59 15.95 -15.72 -8.55
CA SER A 59 17.38 -15.92 -8.78
C SER A 59 17.99 -14.76 -9.57
N LYS A 60 17.33 -14.35 -10.65
CA LYS A 60 17.77 -13.19 -11.45
C LYS A 60 17.73 -11.87 -10.66
N LYS A 61 16.70 -11.67 -9.85
CA LYS A 61 16.57 -10.49 -8.96
C LYS A 61 17.70 -10.44 -7.93
N GLN A 62 18.07 -11.59 -7.33
CA GLN A 62 19.18 -11.68 -6.40
C GLN A 62 20.54 -11.40 -7.09
N ALA A 63 20.75 -11.91 -8.33
CA ALA A 63 21.94 -11.61 -9.11
C ALA A 63 22.09 -10.12 -9.40
N ILE A 64 20.99 -9.44 -9.78
CA ILE A 64 20.97 -7.99 -9.98
C ILE A 64 21.36 -7.24 -8.68
N ARG A 65 20.78 -7.61 -7.55
CA ARG A 65 21.13 -6.99 -6.25
C ARG A 65 22.61 -7.14 -5.92
N LYS A 66 23.16 -8.34 -6.14
CA LYS A 66 24.58 -8.60 -5.89
C LYS A 66 25.47 -7.71 -6.75
N ILE A 67 25.17 -7.58 -8.05
CA ILE A 67 25.92 -6.69 -8.95
C ILE A 67 25.81 -5.24 -8.48
N GLU A 68 24.64 -4.79 -8.04
CA GLU A 68 24.42 -3.42 -7.51
C GLU A 68 25.25 -3.18 -6.22
N GLU A 69 25.34 -4.17 -5.32
CA GLU A 69 26.17 -4.10 -4.12
C GLU A 69 27.67 -4.08 -4.44
N ASP A 70 28.12 -4.96 -5.33
CA ASP A 70 29.51 -5.01 -5.79
C ASP A 70 29.91 -3.70 -6.47
N MET A 71 29.02 -3.13 -7.30
CA MET A 71 29.23 -1.84 -7.94
C MET A 71 29.32 -0.68 -6.93
N ALA A 72 28.53 -0.71 -5.87
CA ALA A 72 28.60 0.28 -4.80
C ALA A 72 29.92 0.17 -4.01
N ASN A 73 30.43 -1.03 -3.79
CA ASN A 73 31.71 -1.28 -3.11
C ASN A 73 32.90 -0.83 -3.97
N VAL A 74 32.90 -1.17 -5.26
CA VAL A 74 33.96 -0.80 -6.21
C VAL A 74 34.05 0.72 -6.39
N ARG A 75 32.92 1.42 -6.44
CA ARG A 75 32.89 2.90 -6.49
C ARG A 75 33.48 3.53 -5.22
N ARG A 76 33.22 2.95 -4.04
CA ARG A 76 33.82 3.44 -2.78
C ARG A 76 35.34 3.24 -2.72
N SER A 77 35.85 2.22 -3.41
CA SER A 77 37.30 1.93 -3.49
C SER A 77 38.03 2.67 -4.60
N GLY A 78 37.33 3.49 -5.43
CA GLY A 78 37.94 4.28 -6.48
C GLY A 78 38.39 3.49 -7.72
N GLN A 79 37.85 2.30 -7.93
CA GLN A 79 38.20 1.41 -9.05
C GLN A 79 37.26 1.62 -10.26
N ASP A 80 37.42 2.72 -10.98
CA ASP A 80 36.48 3.12 -12.04
C ASP A 80 36.41 2.13 -13.23
N ALA A 81 37.49 1.40 -13.54
CA ALA A 81 37.49 0.40 -14.60
C ALA A 81 36.54 -0.78 -14.27
N ASP A 82 36.62 -1.27 -13.04
CA ASP A 82 35.77 -2.37 -12.58
C ASP A 82 34.31 -1.94 -12.45
N ALA A 83 34.07 -0.68 -12.06
CA ALA A 83 32.73 -0.10 -12.02
C ALA A 83 32.05 -0.07 -13.41
N LYS A 84 32.82 0.14 -14.48
CA LYS A 84 32.29 0.13 -15.84
C LYS A 84 31.88 -1.28 -16.28
N VAL A 85 32.70 -2.29 -15.98
CA VAL A 85 32.41 -3.69 -16.29
C VAL A 85 31.14 -4.14 -15.57
N LEU A 86 31.04 -3.84 -14.29
CA LEU A 86 29.83 -4.15 -13.50
C LEU A 86 28.58 -3.42 -14.00
N ALA A 87 28.72 -2.20 -14.53
CA ALA A 87 27.61 -1.46 -15.13
C ALA A 87 27.07 -2.16 -16.40
N GLU A 88 27.96 -2.67 -17.26
CA GLU A 88 27.59 -3.44 -18.46
C GLU A 88 26.92 -4.77 -18.06
N GLU A 89 27.44 -5.43 -17.04
CA GLU A 89 26.89 -6.67 -16.49
C GLU A 89 25.50 -6.44 -15.88
N LEU A 90 25.30 -5.31 -15.19
CA LEU A 90 24.01 -4.90 -14.62
C LEU A 90 22.95 -4.69 -15.73
N VAL A 91 23.32 -4.01 -16.81
CA VAL A 91 22.43 -3.82 -17.96
C VAL A 91 22.03 -5.16 -18.57
N LYS A 92 22.97 -6.07 -18.77
CA LYS A 92 22.70 -7.42 -19.30
C LYS A 92 21.78 -8.22 -18.37
N ALA A 93 22.06 -8.19 -17.07
CA ALA A 93 21.25 -8.90 -16.08
C ALA A 93 19.80 -8.36 -16.01
N ARG A 94 19.64 -7.03 -16.11
CA ARG A 94 18.33 -6.38 -16.16
C ARG A 94 17.55 -6.73 -17.42
N ASN A 95 18.19 -6.77 -18.58
CA ASN A 95 17.54 -7.18 -19.83
C ASN A 95 17.07 -8.64 -19.74
N GLN A 96 17.91 -9.55 -19.27
CA GLN A 96 17.54 -10.96 -19.07
C GLN A 96 16.37 -11.12 -18.08
N TYR A 97 16.31 -10.29 -17.05
CA TYR A 97 15.19 -10.29 -16.13
C TYR A 97 13.91 -9.78 -16.80
N GLN A 98 14.01 -8.76 -17.64
CA GLN A 98 12.86 -8.24 -18.39
C GLN A 98 12.33 -9.25 -19.41
N ASP A 99 13.21 -9.93 -20.14
CA ASP A 99 12.82 -10.98 -21.09
C ASP A 99 12.05 -12.11 -20.36
N LEU A 100 12.59 -12.56 -19.22
CA LEU A 100 11.94 -13.58 -18.40
C LEU A 100 10.59 -13.11 -17.82
N LEU A 101 10.44 -11.81 -17.53
CA LEU A 101 9.16 -11.22 -17.11
C LEU A 101 8.12 -11.21 -18.23
N ILE A 102 8.53 -10.94 -19.46
CA ILE A 102 7.67 -10.97 -20.65
C ILE A 102 7.18 -12.40 -20.85
N ASP A 103 8.08 -13.38 -20.84
CA ASP A 103 7.73 -14.80 -20.96
C ASP A 103 6.78 -15.24 -19.81
N ALA A 104 7.01 -14.75 -18.60
CA ALA A 104 6.17 -15.02 -17.45
C ALA A 104 4.75 -14.45 -17.62
N LYS A 105 4.64 -13.24 -18.18
CA LYS A 105 3.34 -12.61 -18.48
C LYS A 105 2.53 -13.39 -19.49
N GLU A 106 3.17 -13.93 -20.51
CA GLU A 106 2.51 -14.70 -21.56
C GLU A 106 2.08 -16.07 -21.06
N GLN A 107 2.95 -16.77 -20.30
CA GLN A 107 2.70 -18.13 -19.86
C GLN A 107 1.82 -18.23 -18.61
N ASN A 108 1.91 -17.28 -17.71
CA ASN A 108 1.16 -17.28 -16.46
C ASN A 108 0.91 -15.86 -15.91
N PRO A 109 -0.22 -15.23 -16.31
CA PRO A 109 -0.58 -13.89 -15.89
C PRO A 109 -0.67 -13.70 -14.36
N GLU A 110 -0.97 -14.77 -13.60
CA GLU A 110 -1.03 -14.71 -12.13
C GLU A 110 0.36 -14.54 -11.53
N ILE A 111 1.37 -15.25 -12.01
CA ILE A 111 2.75 -15.10 -11.51
C ILE A 111 3.34 -13.77 -11.91
N SER A 112 3.09 -13.35 -13.14
CA SER A 112 3.47 -12.02 -13.61
C SER A 112 2.97 -10.95 -12.64
N SER A 113 1.72 -11.07 -12.18
CA SER A 113 1.16 -10.11 -11.23
C SER A 113 1.82 -10.14 -9.84
N PHE A 114 2.32 -11.28 -9.38
CA PHE A 114 3.07 -11.39 -8.11
C PHE A 114 4.51 -10.90 -8.19
N VAL A 115 5.13 -10.96 -9.37
CA VAL A 115 6.55 -10.63 -9.55
C VAL A 115 6.72 -9.23 -10.12
N THR A 116 5.77 -8.77 -10.92
CA THR A 116 5.68 -7.42 -11.46
C THR A 116 4.39 -6.77 -11.00
N VAL A 117 4.30 -6.36 -9.75
CA VAL A 117 3.26 -5.39 -9.40
C VAL A 117 3.60 -4.10 -10.13
N GLU A 118 3.19 -4.03 -11.40
CA GLU A 118 3.18 -2.76 -12.11
C GLU A 118 2.26 -1.85 -11.31
N ALA A 119 2.80 -0.71 -10.90
CA ALA A 119 1.98 0.29 -10.23
C ALA A 119 0.79 0.62 -11.13
N ILE A 120 -0.39 0.60 -10.56
CA ILE A 120 -1.59 0.96 -11.29
C ILE A 120 -1.48 2.40 -11.77
N THR A 121 -1.84 2.66 -13.01
CA THR A 121 -1.97 4.04 -13.51
C THR A 121 -3.25 4.66 -12.98
N LEU A 122 -3.28 5.98 -12.85
CA LEU A 122 -4.47 6.67 -12.38
C LEU A 122 -5.73 6.35 -13.25
N PRO A 123 -5.68 6.37 -14.59
CA PRO A 123 -6.83 5.98 -15.40
C PRO A 123 -7.29 4.54 -15.17
N ALA A 124 -6.36 3.60 -14.99
CA ALA A 124 -6.71 2.22 -14.71
C ALA A 124 -7.37 2.06 -13.33
N LEU A 125 -6.90 2.78 -12.30
CA LEU A 125 -7.55 2.81 -11.01
C LEU A 125 -8.96 3.38 -11.09
N GLN A 126 -9.14 4.49 -11.78
CA GLN A 126 -10.42 5.15 -11.95
C GLN A 126 -11.47 4.26 -12.63
N THR A 127 -11.05 3.37 -13.53
CA THR A 127 -11.97 2.37 -14.13
C THR A 127 -12.45 1.29 -13.15
N LEU A 128 -11.73 1.09 -12.05
CA LEU A 128 -12.12 0.14 -11.00
C LEU A 128 -13.07 0.76 -9.96
N LEU A 129 -13.15 2.08 -9.88
CA LEU A 129 -13.95 2.78 -8.89
C LEU A 129 -15.36 3.04 -9.40
N ASP A 130 -16.36 2.75 -8.57
CA ASP A 130 -17.73 3.18 -8.77
C ASP A 130 -17.92 4.67 -8.43
N ASP A 131 -18.98 5.27 -8.95
CA ASP A 131 -19.35 6.67 -8.66
C ASP A 131 -19.56 6.94 -7.17
N SER A 132 -19.94 5.92 -6.41
CA SER A 132 -20.17 5.99 -4.96
C SER A 132 -18.90 5.86 -4.12
N VAL A 133 -17.75 5.55 -4.71
CA VAL A 133 -16.50 5.25 -4.01
C VAL A 133 -15.51 6.38 -4.10
N ALA A 134 -14.83 6.68 -3.00
CA ALA A 134 -13.59 7.44 -2.99
C ALA A 134 -12.47 6.62 -2.34
N LEU A 135 -11.27 6.72 -2.88
CA LEU A 135 -10.07 6.12 -2.32
C LEU A 135 -9.17 7.23 -1.78
N VAL A 136 -8.80 7.14 -0.50
CA VAL A 136 -7.83 8.06 0.12
C VAL A 136 -6.53 7.31 0.34
N GLU A 137 -5.49 7.76 -0.34
CA GLU A 137 -4.15 7.20 -0.23
C GLU A 137 -3.20 8.17 0.45
N TYR A 138 -2.47 7.69 1.45
CA TYR A 138 -1.55 8.49 2.24
C TYR A 138 -0.09 8.21 1.92
N LEU A 139 0.73 9.26 2.04
CA LEU A 139 2.19 9.19 2.10
C LEU A 139 2.68 10.06 3.26
N VAL A 140 3.37 9.44 4.21
CA VAL A 140 4.02 10.15 5.33
C VAL A 140 5.45 10.45 4.92
N THR A 141 5.81 11.74 4.96
CA THR A 141 7.18 12.22 4.84
C THR A 141 7.64 12.82 6.15
N GLU A 142 8.89 13.25 6.25
CA GLU A 142 9.44 13.81 7.49
C GLU A 142 8.67 15.05 7.99
N ASN A 143 8.22 15.92 7.08
CA ASN A 143 7.69 17.24 7.40
C ASN A 143 6.25 17.48 6.93
N GLU A 144 5.66 16.55 6.18
CA GLU A 144 4.29 16.67 5.73
C GLU A 144 3.65 15.29 5.50
N LEU A 145 2.34 15.29 5.59
CA LEU A 145 1.48 14.20 5.19
C LEU A 145 0.81 14.58 3.86
N VAL A 146 1.01 13.76 2.86
CA VAL A 146 0.31 13.88 1.57
C VAL A 146 -0.86 12.90 1.56
N ALA A 147 -2.02 13.35 1.12
CA ALA A 147 -3.19 12.51 0.95
C ALA A 147 -3.82 12.78 -0.42
N TRP A 148 -3.81 11.78 -1.29
CA TRP A 148 -4.56 11.81 -2.54
C TRP A 148 -5.95 11.26 -2.33
N VAL A 149 -6.94 11.91 -2.93
CA VAL A 149 -8.32 11.42 -2.99
C VAL A 149 -8.64 11.12 -4.45
N VAL A 150 -8.78 9.84 -4.75
CA VAL A 150 -9.10 9.36 -6.09
C VAL A 150 -10.56 8.96 -6.13
N THR A 151 -11.29 9.53 -7.07
CA THR A 151 -12.64 9.12 -7.44
C THR A 151 -12.63 8.66 -8.90
N LYS A 152 -13.72 8.11 -9.38
CA LYS A 152 -13.86 7.69 -10.78
C LYS A 152 -13.45 8.75 -11.80
N ASP A 153 -13.73 10.02 -11.50
CA ASP A 153 -13.58 11.11 -12.48
C ASP A 153 -12.41 12.05 -12.21
N LYS A 154 -11.86 12.06 -11.00
CA LYS A 154 -10.83 13.03 -10.62
C LYS A 154 -9.86 12.50 -9.57
N ILE A 155 -8.75 13.21 -9.44
CA ILE A 155 -7.80 13.09 -8.35
C ILE A 155 -7.59 14.48 -7.73
N ASP A 156 -7.72 14.55 -6.43
CA ASP A 156 -7.39 15.72 -5.62
C ASP A 156 -6.25 15.35 -4.66
N VAL A 157 -5.54 16.35 -4.13
CA VAL A 157 -4.46 16.14 -3.17
C VAL A 157 -4.53 17.17 -2.05
N ALA A 158 -4.40 16.69 -0.82
CA ALA A 158 -4.15 17.53 0.35
C ALA A 158 -2.70 17.35 0.81
N ARG A 159 -2.02 18.47 1.06
CA ARG A 159 -0.70 18.50 1.70
C ARG A 159 -0.84 19.10 3.07
N ILE A 160 -0.55 18.33 4.09
CA ILE A 160 -0.79 18.68 5.48
C ILE A 160 0.57 18.82 6.17
N PRO A 161 1.02 20.03 6.52
CA PRO A 161 2.27 20.23 7.23
C PRO A 161 2.21 19.53 8.60
N PHE A 162 3.06 18.53 8.79
CA PHE A 162 3.11 17.77 10.04
C PHE A 162 4.45 17.05 10.18
N LYS A 163 4.97 16.98 11.40
CA LYS A 163 6.20 16.25 11.69
C LYS A 163 5.90 14.76 11.89
N GLU A 164 6.55 13.88 11.15
CA GLU A 164 6.40 12.43 11.28
C GLU A 164 6.55 11.95 12.73
N LYS A 165 7.53 12.48 13.46
CA LYS A 165 7.73 12.14 14.88
C LYS A 165 6.52 12.46 15.76
N SER A 166 5.84 13.58 15.52
CA SER A 166 4.64 13.99 16.27
C SER A 166 3.45 13.11 15.90
N LEU A 167 3.29 12.73 14.62
CA LEU A 167 2.28 11.79 14.18
C LEU A 167 2.47 10.43 14.83
N ASN A 168 3.70 9.91 14.82
CA ASN A 168 4.02 8.63 15.43
C ASN A 168 3.74 8.63 16.95
N GLY A 169 4.00 9.73 17.64
CA GLY A 169 3.67 9.91 19.06
C GLY A 169 2.16 9.87 19.32
N LEU A 170 1.37 10.58 18.51
CA LEU A 170 -0.09 10.56 18.60
C LEU A 170 -0.68 9.17 18.34
N ILE A 171 -0.15 8.46 17.35
CA ILE A 171 -0.55 7.09 17.03
C ILE A 171 -0.20 6.13 18.18
N ALA A 172 0.98 6.29 18.76
CA ALA A 172 1.42 5.47 19.90
C ALA A 172 0.51 5.65 21.12
N ASP A 173 0.17 6.90 21.49
CA ASP A 173 -0.75 7.20 22.59
C ASP A 173 -2.16 6.63 22.31
N TYR A 174 -2.68 6.84 21.10
CA TYR A 174 -3.97 6.27 20.69
C TYR A 174 -4.00 4.74 20.86
N ARG A 175 -2.96 4.03 20.38
CA ARG A 175 -2.86 2.57 20.49
C ARG A 175 -2.72 2.08 21.93
N GLU A 176 -1.89 2.75 22.72
CA GLU A 176 -1.69 2.44 24.14
C GLU A 176 -3.01 2.52 24.92
N ARG A 177 -3.80 3.57 24.67
CA ARG A 177 -5.12 3.75 25.28
C ARG A 177 -6.10 2.63 24.91
N ILE A 178 -6.15 2.23 23.64
CA ILE A 178 -6.97 1.07 23.21
C ILE A 178 -6.54 -0.20 23.94
N GLN A 179 -5.23 -0.48 24.02
CA GLN A 179 -4.73 -1.67 24.72
C GLN A 179 -5.07 -1.66 26.22
N LYS A 180 -5.13 -0.48 26.82
CA LYS A 180 -5.50 -0.29 28.23
C LYS A 180 -7.01 -0.14 28.47
N LEU A 181 -7.83 -0.26 27.44
CA LEU A 181 -9.28 0.00 27.47
C LEU A 181 -9.60 1.39 28.05
N ALA A 182 -8.72 2.37 27.83
CA ALA A 182 -8.89 3.75 28.25
C ALA A 182 -9.66 4.57 27.19
N PRO A 183 -10.29 5.68 27.58
CA PRO A 183 -10.94 6.59 26.63
C PRO A 183 -10.01 7.09 25.54
N ILE A 184 -10.49 7.10 24.28
CA ILE A 184 -9.72 7.47 23.08
C ILE A 184 -10.29 8.67 22.33
N GLU A 185 -11.36 9.27 22.82
CA GLU A 185 -12.14 10.30 22.10
C GLU A 185 -11.26 11.47 21.66
N GLU A 186 -10.38 11.95 22.53
CA GLU A 186 -9.48 13.06 22.24
C GLU A 186 -8.49 12.71 21.12
N GLN A 187 -7.83 11.55 21.21
CA GLN A 187 -6.88 11.08 20.21
C GLN A 187 -7.57 10.78 18.88
N ALA A 188 -8.75 10.18 18.93
CA ALA A 188 -9.55 9.90 17.75
C ALA A 188 -9.98 11.19 17.03
N GLN A 189 -10.33 12.25 17.79
CA GLN A 189 -10.69 13.55 17.25
C GLN A 189 -9.48 14.29 16.68
N GLN A 190 -8.31 14.22 17.33
CA GLN A 190 -7.06 14.79 16.82
C GLN A 190 -6.65 14.11 15.52
N LEU A 191 -6.69 12.78 15.47
CA LEU A 191 -6.39 12.01 14.26
C LEU A 191 -7.39 12.28 13.14
N TYR A 192 -8.70 12.40 13.44
CA TYR A 192 -9.70 12.80 12.46
C TYR A 192 -9.39 14.17 11.87
N SER A 193 -9.10 15.14 12.72
CA SER A 193 -8.79 16.51 12.31
C SER A 193 -7.55 16.58 11.41
N LEU A 194 -6.59 15.70 11.65
CA LEU A 194 -5.35 15.63 10.86
C LEU A 194 -5.51 14.84 9.56
N LEU A 195 -6.18 13.68 9.62
CA LEU A 195 -6.18 12.71 8.53
C LEU A 195 -7.39 12.84 7.61
N ILE A 196 -8.57 13.13 8.17
CA ILE A 196 -9.84 13.07 7.44
C ILE A 196 -10.32 14.47 7.05
N LYS A 197 -10.36 15.40 7.99
CA LYS A 197 -10.90 16.75 7.76
C LYS A 197 -10.29 17.49 6.55
N PRO A 198 -8.97 17.42 6.29
CA PRO A 198 -8.37 18.07 5.11
C PRO A 198 -8.79 17.47 3.77
N VAL A 199 -9.18 16.21 3.75
CA VAL A 199 -9.56 15.47 2.52
C VAL A 199 -11.07 15.30 2.36
N GLU A 200 -11.84 15.52 3.40
CA GLU A 200 -13.29 15.34 3.42
C GLU A 200 -14.03 16.11 2.32
N PRO A 201 -13.65 17.35 1.95
CA PRO A 201 -14.30 18.09 0.85
C PRO A 201 -14.21 17.36 -0.50
N TYR A 202 -13.17 16.56 -0.73
CA TYR A 202 -12.91 15.88 -2.00
C TYR A 202 -13.72 14.61 -2.21
N PHE A 203 -14.25 14.01 -1.12
CA PHE A 203 -15.10 12.81 -1.20
C PHE A 203 -16.53 13.02 -0.67
N LYS A 204 -16.92 14.26 -0.44
CA LYS A 204 -18.28 14.59 0.00
C LYS A 204 -19.30 14.05 -1.01
N GLY A 205 -20.33 13.35 -0.50
CA GLY A 205 -21.38 12.75 -1.34
C GLY A 205 -21.05 11.35 -1.85
N LYS A 206 -19.89 10.80 -1.51
CA LYS A 206 -19.57 9.38 -1.74
C LYS A 206 -20.18 8.53 -0.63
N SER A 207 -20.44 7.26 -0.95
CA SER A 207 -21.07 6.31 -0.02
C SER A 207 -20.06 5.35 0.63
N PHE A 208 -18.91 5.15 0.00
CA PHE A 208 -17.86 4.24 0.46
C PHE A 208 -16.49 4.92 0.44
N LEU A 209 -15.69 4.64 1.44
CA LEU A 209 -14.36 5.21 1.57
C LEU A 209 -13.30 4.11 1.65
N GLY A 210 -12.46 4.02 0.63
CA GLY A 210 -11.27 3.20 0.64
C GLY A 210 -10.10 3.92 1.30
N ILE A 211 -9.36 3.23 2.14
CA ILE A 211 -8.16 3.77 2.80
C ILE A 211 -6.93 2.97 2.40
N VAL A 212 -5.92 3.68 1.91
CA VAL A 212 -4.58 3.14 1.64
C VAL A 212 -3.60 3.85 2.59
N PRO A 213 -3.33 3.26 3.75
CA PRO A 213 -2.45 3.86 4.75
C PRO A 213 -0.97 3.80 4.32
N HIS A 214 -0.11 4.56 5.02
CA HIS A 214 1.34 4.53 4.86
C HIS A 214 2.05 4.56 6.22
N GLY A 215 3.11 3.77 6.37
CA GLY A 215 3.92 3.76 7.58
C GLY A 215 3.09 3.43 8.82
N HIS A 216 3.21 4.24 9.87
CA HIS A 216 2.49 4.02 11.14
C HIS A 216 0.97 4.18 11.03
N LEU A 217 0.43 4.74 9.94
CA LEU A 217 -1.02 4.81 9.72
C LEU A 217 -1.67 3.43 9.56
N HIS A 218 -0.90 2.39 9.23
CA HIS A 218 -1.38 1.00 9.24
C HIS A 218 -1.84 0.51 10.64
N TYR A 219 -1.44 1.20 11.68
CA TYR A 219 -1.77 0.84 13.06
C TYR A 219 -2.99 1.58 13.61
N ILE A 220 -3.66 2.39 12.78
CA ILE A 220 -4.85 3.12 13.15
C ILE A 220 -6.10 2.40 12.66
N SER A 221 -7.12 2.30 13.51
CA SER A 221 -8.47 2.02 13.05
C SER A 221 -9.12 3.31 12.57
N PHE A 222 -9.12 3.57 11.27
CA PHE A 222 -9.81 4.75 10.72
C PHE A 222 -11.31 4.77 11.05
N SER A 223 -11.91 3.59 11.23
CA SER A 223 -13.32 3.45 11.62
C SER A 223 -13.66 4.14 12.94
N SER A 224 -12.71 4.18 13.88
CA SER A 224 -12.89 4.78 15.20
C SER A 224 -12.45 6.25 15.29
N LEU A 225 -11.99 6.83 14.19
CA LEU A 225 -11.77 8.27 14.13
C LEU A 225 -13.11 9.00 14.16
N ARG A 226 -13.17 10.14 14.83
CA ARG A 226 -14.43 10.86 15.04
C ARG A 226 -14.28 12.37 14.95
N ASP A 227 -15.34 13.03 14.61
CA ASP A 227 -15.55 14.46 14.87
C ASP A 227 -16.67 14.65 15.89
N ASP A 228 -17.19 15.88 15.99
CA ASP A 228 -18.28 16.22 16.90
C ASP A 228 -19.63 15.58 16.49
N GLN A 229 -19.74 15.07 15.25
CA GLN A 229 -20.97 14.47 14.71
C GLN A 229 -21.00 12.94 14.85
N GLY A 230 -19.89 12.30 15.20
CA GLY A 230 -19.81 10.84 15.36
C GLY A 230 -18.58 10.22 14.75
N TYR A 231 -18.58 8.89 14.70
CA TYR A 231 -17.46 8.12 14.15
C TYR A 231 -17.47 8.08 12.62
N LEU A 232 -16.28 7.99 12.02
CA LEU A 232 -16.14 7.93 10.57
C LEU A 232 -16.90 6.75 9.96
N VAL A 233 -16.92 5.60 10.64
CA VAL A 233 -17.65 4.39 10.18
C VAL A 233 -19.16 4.59 10.14
N GLU A 234 -19.71 5.49 10.95
CA GLU A 234 -21.13 5.81 10.94
C GLU A 234 -21.52 6.66 9.73
N LYS A 235 -20.55 7.40 9.18
CA LYS A 235 -20.74 8.25 8.00
C LYS A 235 -20.44 7.51 6.70
N TYR A 236 -19.39 6.68 6.71
CA TYR A 236 -18.89 5.96 5.54
C TYR A 236 -18.50 4.53 5.90
N PRO A 237 -19.09 3.50 5.28
CA PRO A 237 -18.50 2.16 5.24
C PRO A 237 -17.08 2.23 4.69
N LEU A 238 -16.13 1.59 5.40
CA LEU A 238 -14.71 1.65 5.09
C LEU A 238 -14.19 0.33 4.56
N PHE A 239 -13.28 0.40 3.60
CA PHE A 239 -12.43 -0.73 3.24
C PHE A 239 -10.96 -0.31 3.19
N TYR A 240 -10.06 -1.27 3.33
CA TYR A 240 -8.62 -1.03 3.36
C TYR A 240 -7.92 -1.77 2.23
N SER A 241 -6.92 -1.11 1.64
CA SER A 241 -6.00 -1.76 0.72
C SER A 241 -4.55 -1.41 1.10
N PRO A 242 -3.60 -2.33 0.97
CA PRO A 242 -2.19 -2.01 1.21
C PRO A 242 -1.60 -1.06 0.16
N SER A 243 -2.15 -1.05 -1.05
CA SER A 243 -1.88 -0.07 -2.12
C SER A 243 -3.04 -0.06 -3.10
N ALA A 244 -3.18 1.02 -3.89
CA ALA A 244 -4.17 1.05 -4.98
C ALA A 244 -3.85 -0.01 -6.05
N SER A 245 -2.58 -0.33 -6.27
CA SER A 245 -2.16 -1.37 -7.22
C SER A 245 -2.66 -2.76 -6.86
N VAL A 246 -2.82 -3.08 -5.58
CA VAL A 246 -3.35 -4.37 -5.12
C VAL A 246 -4.84 -4.51 -5.45
N MET A 247 -5.59 -3.41 -5.51
CA MET A 247 -7.02 -3.43 -5.80
C MET A 247 -7.33 -4.07 -7.15
N GLN A 248 -6.49 -3.89 -8.18
CA GLN A 248 -6.69 -4.50 -9.50
C GLN A 248 -6.79 -6.03 -9.46
N PHE A 249 -6.16 -6.68 -8.47
CA PHE A 249 -6.19 -8.14 -8.31
C PHE A 249 -7.43 -8.57 -7.53
N THR A 250 -7.76 -7.87 -6.44
CA THR A 250 -8.94 -8.18 -5.62
C THR A 250 -10.24 -8.01 -6.41
N PHE A 251 -10.37 -6.97 -7.21
CA PHE A 251 -11.56 -6.76 -8.05
C PHE A 251 -11.68 -7.82 -9.16
N LYS A 252 -10.58 -8.23 -9.81
CA LYS A 252 -10.58 -9.30 -10.81
C LYS A 252 -11.00 -10.64 -10.21
N GLU A 253 -10.56 -10.96 -9.01
CA GLU A 253 -10.95 -12.20 -8.32
C GLU A 253 -12.43 -12.18 -7.90
N VAL A 254 -12.95 -11.05 -7.43
CA VAL A 254 -14.37 -10.90 -7.10
C VAL A 254 -15.25 -11.08 -8.35
N ALA A 255 -14.82 -10.54 -9.48
CA ALA A 255 -15.55 -10.68 -10.75
C ALA A 255 -15.60 -12.13 -11.29
N LYS A 256 -14.61 -12.97 -10.94
CA LYS A 256 -14.55 -14.39 -11.31
C LYS A 256 -15.33 -15.30 -10.36
N ARG A 257 -15.66 -14.84 -9.16
CA ARG A 257 -16.38 -15.67 -8.17
C ARG A 257 -17.82 -15.84 -8.60
N ASP A 258 -18.23 -17.10 -8.75
CA ASP A 258 -19.62 -17.48 -8.87
C ASP A 258 -20.37 -17.01 -7.61
N ARG A 259 -21.60 -16.53 -7.75
CA ARG A 259 -22.33 -15.80 -6.69
C ARG A 259 -22.73 -16.64 -5.47
N ASP A 260 -22.44 -17.94 -5.46
CA ASP A 260 -22.63 -18.82 -4.29
C ASP A 260 -21.50 -18.61 -3.25
N ILE A 261 -21.51 -17.45 -2.58
CA ILE A 261 -20.60 -17.20 -1.47
C ILE A 261 -21.10 -17.98 -0.27
N LYS A 262 -20.44 -19.09 0.04
CA LYS A 262 -20.63 -19.78 1.34
C LYS A 262 -19.83 -19.05 2.40
N VAL A 263 -20.51 -18.36 3.30
CA VAL A 263 -19.89 -17.70 4.45
C VAL A 263 -19.95 -18.69 5.63
N LEU A 264 -18.79 -19.07 6.15
CA LEU A 264 -18.69 -19.70 7.47
C LEU A 264 -18.48 -18.57 8.48
N ALA A 265 -19.53 -18.23 9.22
CA ALA A 265 -19.41 -17.34 10.36
C ALA A 265 -19.18 -18.20 11.61
N ILE A 266 -18.04 -18.02 12.29
CA ILE A 266 -17.75 -18.63 13.57
C ILE A 266 -17.91 -17.52 14.59
N GLY A 267 -18.96 -17.61 15.39
CA GLY A 267 -19.23 -16.67 16.49
C GLY A 267 -18.46 -17.06 17.75
N ASN A 268 -18.65 -16.26 18.75
CA ASN A 268 -18.13 -16.29 20.10
C ASN A 268 -17.76 -17.70 20.59
N PRO A 269 -16.49 -18.13 20.58
CA PRO A 269 -16.14 -19.42 21.15
C PRO A 269 -16.38 -19.36 22.67
N ASP A 270 -16.96 -20.39 23.25
CA ASP A 270 -17.04 -20.55 24.70
C ASP A 270 -15.62 -20.70 25.25
N LEU A 271 -15.09 -19.63 25.80
CA LEU A 271 -13.74 -19.57 26.39
C LEU A 271 -13.74 -19.96 27.87
N GLY A 272 -14.93 -20.29 28.45
CA GLY A 272 -15.07 -20.63 29.86
C GLY A 272 -14.84 -19.45 30.82
N ASP A 273 -14.69 -18.25 30.32
CA ASP A 273 -14.53 -17.01 31.09
C ASP A 273 -15.41 -15.90 30.49
N PHE A 274 -16.47 -15.52 31.18
CA PHE A 274 -17.45 -14.50 30.74
C PHE A 274 -16.84 -13.11 30.45
N ASN A 275 -15.61 -12.83 30.90
CA ASN A 275 -14.94 -11.55 30.62
C ASN A 275 -14.44 -11.43 29.18
N TYR A 276 -14.37 -12.52 28.41
CA TYR A 276 -13.92 -12.56 27.02
C TYR A 276 -15.07 -12.83 26.04
N ASP A 277 -16.28 -13.10 26.53
CA ASP A 277 -17.43 -13.30 25.68
C ASP A 277 -17.85 -12.00 24.99
N LEU A 278 -18.17 -12.09 23.70
CA LEU A 278 -18.69 -10.97 22.91
C LEU A 278 -20.23 -10.97 23.03
N PRO A 279 -20.83 -10.08 23.85
CA PRO A 279 -22.26 -10.18 24.23
C PRO A 279 -23.24 -10.02 23.06
N LEU A 280 -22.76 -9.67 21.86
CA LEU A 280 -23.58 -9.50 20.65
C LEU A 280 -23.23 -10.51 19.54
N ALA A 281 -22.39 -11.51 19.79
CA ALA A 281 -22.00 -12.49 18.78
C ALA A 281 -23.08 -13.58 18.53
N GLU A 282 -24.11 -13.64 19.37
CA GLU A 282 -25.23 -14.58 19.25
C GLU A 282 -26.42 -14.03 18.44
N MET A 283 -26.34 -12.80 17.96
CA MET A 283 -27.36 -12.18 17.11
C MET A 283 -27.06 -12.43 15.61
#